data_db4dd5bc5deb74331381182df4c65182
#
_entry.id   db4dd5bc5deb74331381182df4c65182
#
_cell.length_a   1.000
_cell.length_b   1.000
_cell.length_c   1.000
_cell.angle_alpha   90.00
_cell.angle_beta   90.00
_cell.angle_gamma   90.00
#
_symmetry.space_group_name_H-M   'P 1'
#
loop_
_entity.id
_entity.type
_entity.pdbx_description
1 polymer ?
#
loop_
_entity_poly.entity_id
_entity_poly.type
_entity_poly.pdbx_seq_one_letter_code
_entity_poly.pdbx_strand_id
1 'polypeptide(L)'
;MKRKSKAYITIYALYMIFVLMIVIAFLIVQVKNIRTVNSYKYDYIQAKAIAYSKVKIINKRKLFDKKLSENSDNGTFDIQTTDMPEFRAPTKVNFFTEKEGDTKVFSFTSEYPRDRFAENTSDYPEANGSRVTTRMVYKRKNPFEKRIISEEKIDELLPEIIEGKKSIGIKDCLIFSLNDETYFVDKKVADEKYNEFVAEKTNQNNEEVSEDEKGNGSEENDGDKETEIDDEFLTKLVQFSTKEKNIVIDSEDITILNDVTIDGVFIDKANVYYVENEKVQKTPEITVNGILILKNSNADSYKVNGEYLSTKEIDIKFTEDKTKYTSKKYEFAGSYYK
;
A
#
# COMPACT_ATOMS: atom_id res chain seq x y z
N MET A 1 -26.00 -3.47 99.30
CA MET A 1 -25.50 -2.79 98.06
C MET A 1 -24.76 -3.67 97.06
N LYS A 2 -24.42 -4.92 97.31
CA LYS A 2 -23.63 -5.77 96.35
C LYS A 2 -24.44 -6.37 95.17
N ARG A 3 -25.74 -6.34 95.11
CA ARG A 3 -26.54 -6.87 94.00
C ARG A 3 -26.63 -5.94 92.76
N LYS A 4 -26.58 -4.65 92.93
CA LYS A 4 -26.66 -3.67 91.83
C LYS A 4 -25.38 -3.66 90.96
N SER A 5 -24.18 -3.90 91.52
CA SER A 5 -22.94 -3.96 90.76
C SER A 5 -22.84 -5.17 89.81
N LYS A 6 -23.41 -6.29 90.17
CA LYS A 6 -23.42 -7.47 89.27
C LYS A 6 -24.31 -7.29 88.04
N ALA A 7 -25.45 -6.60 88.19
CA ALA A 7 -26.32 -6.31 87.06
C ALA A 7 -25.68 -5.38 86.04
N TYR A 8 -24.91 -4.37 86.50
CA TYR A 8 -24.18 -3.45 85.60
C TYR A 8 -23.09 -4.19 84.81
N ILE A 9 -22.34 -5.06 85.45
CA ILE A 9 -21.30 -5.87 84.81
C ILE A 9 -21.90 -6.77 83.72
N THR A 10 -23.03 -7.41 83.97
CA THR A 10 -23.73 -8.29 83.01
C THR A 10 -24.23 -7.47 81.81
N ILE A 11 -24.81 -6.32 82.02
CA ILE A 11 -25.27 -5.40 80.94
C ILE A 11 -24.08 -4.94 80.09
N TYR A 12 -22.99 -4.55 80.75
CA TYR A 12 -21.79 -4.10 80.03
C TYR A 12 -21.16 -5.26 79.20
N ALA A 13 -21.09 -6.48 79.75
CA ALA A 13 -20.61 -7.64 79.06
C ALA A 13 -21.47 -7.97 77.81
N LEU A 14 -22.81 -7.86 77.96
CA LEU A 14 -23.75 -8.10 76.85
C LEU A 14 -23.60 -7.03 75.77
N TYR A 15 -23.42 -5.77 76.14
CA TYR A 15 -23.14 -4.67 75.21
C TYR A 15 -21.82 -4.90 74.44
N MET A 16 -20.74 -5.30 75.14
CA MET A 16 -19.46 -5.61 74.52
C MET A 16 -19.56 -6.81 73.52
N ILE A 17 -20.32 -7.86 73.89
CA ILE A 17 -20.57 -8.98 72.97
C ILE A 17 -21.35 -8.48 71.72
N PHE A 18 -22.35 -7.65 71.89
CA PHE A 18 -23.12 -7.08 70.77
C PHE A 18 -22.24 -6.26 69.84
N VAL A 19 -21.39 -5.35 70.37
CA VAL A 19 -20.41 -4.56 69.58
C VAL A 19 -19.44 -5.50 68.87
N LEU A 20 -18.94 -6.53 69.55
CA LEU A 20 -18.05 -7.51 68.95
C LEU A 20 -18.71 -8.24 67.74
N MET A 21 -19.97 -8.64 67.90
CA MET A 21 -20.72 -9.27 66.81
C MET A 21 -20.88 -8.34 65.62
N ILE A 22 -21.14 -7.05 65.79
CA ILE A 22 -21.22 -6.06 64.72
C ILE A 22 -19.86 -5.95 64.00
N VAL A 23 -18.76 -5.88 64.74
CA VAL A 23 -17.41 -5.82 64.15
C VAL A 23 -17.11 -7.09 63.36
N ILE A 24 -17.41 -8.26 63.88
CA ILE A 24 -17.23 -9.54 63.18
C ILE A 24 -18.08 -9.58 61.90
N ALA A 25 -19.36 -9.19 61.95
CA ALA A 25 -20.23 -9.15 60.79
C ALA A 25 -19.67 -8.20 59.72
N PHE A 26 -19.18 -7.01 60.11
CA PHE A 26 -18.51 -6.08 59.19
C PHE A 26 -17.26 -6.69 58.56
N LEU A 27 -16.39 -7.34 59.35
CA LEU A 27 -15.20 -8.03 58.80
C LEU A 27 -15.53 -9.13 57.81
N ILE A 28 -16.58 -9.93 58.08
CA ILE A 28 -17.05 -10.96 57.15
C ILE A 28 -17.46 -10.35 55.81
N VAL A 29 -18.21 -9.24 55.85
CA VAL A 29 -18.62 -8.51 54.63
C VAL A 29 -17.41 -7.98 53.87
N GLN A 30 -16.44 -7.41 54.58
CA GLN A 30 -15.20 -6.90 53.94
C GLN A 30 -14.38 -8.04 53.28
N VAL A 31 -14.20 -9.17 53.96
CA VAL A 31 -13.51 -10.33 53.39
C VAL A 31 -14.24 -10.84 52.15
N LYS A 32 -15.58 -10.90 52.17
CA LYS A 32 -16.35 -11.32 51.01
C LYS A 32 -16.16 -10.34 49.84
N ASN A 33 -16.22 -9.05 50.09
CA ASN A 33 -15.99 -8.01 49.06
C ASN A 33 -14.58 -8.12 48.46
N ILE A 34 -13.54 -8.28 49.28
CA ILE A 34 -12.16 -8.45 48.83
C ILE A 34 -12.02 -9.70 47.95
N ARG A 35 -12.62 -10.82 48.34
CA ARG A 35 -12.59 -12.04 47.53
C ARG A 35 -13.27 -11.83 46.17
N THR A 36 -14.43 -11.19 46.16
CA THR A 36 -15.17 -10.87 44.92
C THR A 36 -14.35 -10.01 44.02
N VAL A 37 -13.75 -8.89 44.51
CA VAL A 37 -12.90 -8.00 43.74
C VAL A 37 -11.67 -8.72 43.18
N ASN A 38 -11.04 -9.58 43.98
CA ASN A 38 -9.86 -10.33 43.53
C ASN A 38 -10.24 -11.39 42.48
N SER A 39 -11.40 -12.02 42.58
CA SER A 39 -11.91 -12.93 41.53
C SER A 39 -12.11 -12.19 40.22
N TYR A 40 -12.77 -11.03 40.22
CA TYR A 40 -12.94 -10.22 39.02
C TYR A 40 -11.62 -9.78 38.38
N LYS A 41 -10.65 -9.36 39.21
CA LYS A 41 -9.31 -9.00 38.71
C LYS A 41 -8.62 -10.21 38.09
N TYR A 42 -8.71 -11.36 38.68
CA TYR A 42 -8.14 -12.59 38.16
C TYR A 42 -8.77 -12.95 36.82
N ASP A 43 -10.10 -12.97 36.74
CA ASP A 43 -10.85 -13.30 35.53
C ASP A 43 -10.54 -12.33 34.41
N TYR A 44 -10.42 -11.02 34.72
CA TYR A 44 -10.01 -10.01 33.74
C TYR A 44 -8.59 -10.25 33.22
N ILE A 45 -7.63 -10.56 34.10
CA ILE A 45 -6.25 -10.85 33.70
C ILE A 45 -6.22 -12.09 32.79
N GLN A 46 -7.00 -13.12 33.11
CA GLN A 46 -7.10 -14.33 32.28
C GLN A 46 -7.74 -14.05 30.92
N ALA A 47 -8.84 -13.29 30.87
CA ALA A 47 -9.47 -12.87 29.63
C ALA A 47 -8.51 -12.05 28.74
N LYS A 48 -7.71 -11.16 29.36
CA LYS A 48 -6.68 -10.38 28.65
C LYS A 48 -5.53 -11.26 28.13
N ALA A 49 -5.10 -12.25 28.88
CA ALA A 49 -4.09 -13.21 28.44
C ALA A 49 -4.57 -14.05 27.24
N ILE A 50 -5.85 -14.48 27.26
CA ILE A 50 -6.47 -15.17 26.13
C ILE A 50 -6.54 -14.25 24.91
N ALA A 51 -6.97 -13.00 25.08
CA ALA A 51 -7.04 -12.01 24.02
C ALA A 51 -5.66 -11.79 23.37
N TYR A 52 -4.61 -11.61 24.16
CA TYR A 52 -3.23 -11.47 23.70
C TYR A 52 -2.77 -12.70 22.90
N SER A 53 -3.07 -13.90 23.40
CA SER A 53 -2.73 -15.15 22.71
C SER A 53 -3.43 -15.26 21.36
N LYS A 54 -4.72 -14.90 21.28
CA LYS A 54 -5.49 -14.87 20.03
C LYS A 54 -4.85 -13.90 19.03
N VAL A 55 -4.50 -12.67 19.42
CA VAL A 55 -3.82 -11.70 18.55
C VAL A 55 -2.53 -12.28 17.99
N LYS A 56 -1.70 -12.89 18.85
CA LYS A 56 -0.42 -13.48 18.42
C LYS A 56 -0.60 -14.60 17.41
N ILE A 57 -1.60 -15.45 17.60
CA ILE A 57 -1.90 -16.56 16.69
C ILE A 57 -2.46 -16.03 15.37
N ILE A 58 -3.42 -15.09 15.39
CA ILE A 58 -4.01 -14.47 14.20
C ILE A 58 -2.91 -13.87 13.32
N ASN A 59 -2.00 -13.09 13.91
CA ASN A 59 -0.89 -12.47 13.18
C ASN A 59 0.09 -13.52 12.65
N LYS A 60 0.48 -14.51 13.45
CA LYS A 60 1.42 -15.55 13.02
C LYS A 60 0.88 -16.38 11.84
N ARG A 61 -0.42 -16.68 11.84
CA ARG A 61 -1.08 -17.46 10.78
C ARG A 61 -1.69 -16.62 9.67
N LYS A 62 -1.56 -15.29 9.76
CA LYS A 62 -2.08 -14.34 8.77
C LYS A 62 -3.56 -14.55 8.43
N LEU A 63 -4.39 -14.84 9.44
CA LEU A 63 -5.79 -15.22 9.25
C LEU A 63 -6.65 -14.15 8.62
N PHE A 64 -6.25 -12.89 8.74
CA PHE A 64 -7.00 -11.77 8.18
C PHE A 64 -6.55 -11.37 6.77
N ASP A 65 -5.49 -11.96 6.21
CA ASP A 65 -4.95 -11.56 4.90
C ASP A 65 -6.01 -11.63 3.80
N LYS A 66 -6.83 -12.70 3.78
CA LYS A 66 -7.93 -12.81 2.82
C LYS A 66 -8.95 -11.68 2.99
N LYS A 67 -9.32 -11.34 4.22
CA LYS A 67 -10.27 -10.26 4.51
C LYS A 67 -9.66 -8.86 4.30
N LEU A 68 -8.36 -8.72 4.47
CA LEU A 68 -7.64 -7.50 4.17
C LEU A 68 -7.62 -7.21 2.66
N SER A 69 -7.52 -8.25 1.81
CA SER A 69 -7.54 -8.10 0.36
C SER A 69 -8.93 -7.88 -0.23
N GLU A 70 -10.01 -8.20 0.50
CA GLU A 70 -11.38 -7.96 0.06
C GLU A 70 -11.71 -6.46 0.09
N ASN A 71 -12.41 -5.96 -0.94
CA ASN A 71 -12.83 -4.56 -1.05
C ASN A 71 -14.08 -4.24 -0.18
N SER A 72 -14.38 -5.03 0.84
CA SER A 72 -15.50 -4.78 1.74
C SER A 72 -15.10 -3.81 2.86
N ASP A 73 -15.94 -2.80 3.10
CA ASP A 73 -15.68 -1.75 4.10
C ASP A 73 -16.05 -2.17 5.51
N ASN A 74 -17.01 -3.08 5.66
CA ASN A 74 -17.44 -3.59 6.96
C ASN A 74 -18.02 -4.99 6.84
N GLY A 75 -18.08 -5.69 7.95
CA GLY A 75 -18.68 -7.01 8.01
C GLY A 75 -18.36 -7.76 9.29
N THR A 76 -18.85 -9.00 9.33
CA THR A 76 -18.59 -9.93 10.40
C THR A 76 -18.24 -11.30 9.83
N PHE A 77 -17.37 -12.03 10.51
CA PHE A 77 -17.06 -13.42 10.19
C PHE A 77 -16.68 -14.17 11.47
N ASP A 78 -16.78 -15.48 11.45
CA ASP A 78 -16.43 -16.31 12.57
C ASP A 78 -15.13 -17.09 12.29
N ILE A 79 -14.22 -17.08 13.25
CA ILE A 79 -13.08 -17.99 13.27
C ILE A 79 -13.56 -19.25 13.96
N GLN A 80 -13.68 -20.35 13.21
CA GLN A 80 -14.14 -21.62 13.73
C GLN A 80 -13.00 -22.33 14.49
N THR A 81 -13.38 -23.17 15.45
CA THR A 81 -12.41 -24.01 16.19
C THR A 81 -11.76 -25.07 15.30
N THR A 82 -12.40 -25.46 14.21
CA THR A 82 -11.84 -26.33 13.18
C THR A 82 -10.65 -25.70 12.47
N ASP A 83 -10.74 -24.39 12.21
CA ASP A 83 -9.67 -23.63 11.55
C ASP A 83 -8.54 -23.28 12.54
N MET A 84 -8.92 -23.17 13.81
CA MET A 84 -8.05 -22.75 14.90
C MET A 84 -8.29 -23.57 16.16
N PRO A 85 -7.74 -24.78 16.23
CA PRO A 85 -7.93 -25.65 17.39
C PRO A 85 -7.37 -25.07 18.71
N GLU A 86 -6.48 -24.08 18.62
CA GLU A 86 -6.02 -23.31 19.78
C GLU A 86 -7.11 -22.39 20.37
N PHE A 87 -8.13 -22.06 19.58
CA PHE A 87 -9.32 -21.34 20.05
C PHE A 87 -10.33 -22.40 20.51
N ARG A 88 -10.57 -22.46 21.79
CA ARG A 88 -11.52 -23.45 22.37
C ARG A 88 -12.99 -23.13 22.12
N ALA A 89 -13.28 -21.91 21.66
CA ALA A 89 -14.62 -21.49 21.26
C ALA A 89 -14.56 -20.68 19.95
N PRO A 90 -15.60 -20.76 19.10
CA PRO A 90 -15.72 -19.91 17.92
C PRO A 90 -15.59 -18.43 18.29
N THR A 91 -14.83 -17.68 17.52
CA THR A 91 -14.58 -16.26 17.79
C THR A 91 -15.19 -15.41 16.70
N LYS A 92 -16.25 -14.65 17.05
CA LYS A 92 -16.86 -13.69 16.14
C LYS A 92 -15.99 -12.47 16.01
N VAL A 93 -15.65 -12.12 14.78
CA VAL A 93 -14.83 -10.96 14.43
C VAL A 93 -15.69 -9.97 13.66
N ASN A 94 -15.76 -8.75 14.13
CA ASN A 94 -16.34 -7.62 13.40
C ASN A 94 -15.20 -6.83 12.79
N PHE A 95 -15.34 -6.38 11.56
CA PHE A 95 -14.36 -5.50 10.95
C PHE A 95 -15.03 -4.28 10.29
N PHE A 96 -14.30 -3.19 10.23
CA PHE A 96 -14.69 -1.96 9.54
C PHE A 96 -13.46 -1.23 9.02
N THR A 97 -13.66 -0.48 7.95
CA THR A 97 -12.64 0.39 7.37
C THR A 97 -12.86 1.80 7.90
N GLU A 98 -11.84 2.43 8.46
CA GLU A 98 -11.89 3.82 8.88
C GLU A 98 -11.87 4.75 7.67
N LYS A 99 -12.22 6.03 7.90
CA LYS A 99 -12.29 7.06 6.87
C LYS A 99 -11.03 7.07 6.01
N GLU A 100 -11.21 7.15 4.70
CA GLU A 100 -10.19 7.17 3.63
C GLU A 100 -9.67 5.79 3.18
N GLY A 101 -10.17 4.67 3.73
CA GLY A 101 -9.79 3.32 3.26
C GLY A 101 -8.39 2.84 3.65
N ASP A 102 -7.62 3.66 4.39
CA ASP A 102 -6.23 3.36 4.72
C ASP A 102 -6.06 2.51 5.97
N THR A 103 -7.10 2.37 6.77
CA THR A 103 -7.03 1.62 8.03
C THR A 103 -8.20 0.66 8.14
N LYS A 104 -7.91 -0.63 8.31
CA LYS A 104 -8.91 -1.65 8.64
C LYS A 104 -8.78 -2.06 10.09
N VAL A 105 -9.90 -2.07 10.80
CA VAL A 105 -9.96 -2.45 12.22
C VAL A 105 -10.79 -3.72 12.37
N PHE A 106 -10.19 -4.73 13.00
CA PHE A 106 -10.83 -5.99 13.36
C PHE A 106 -11.04 -6.03 14.86
N SER A 107 -12.24 -6.34 15.30
CA SER A 107 -12.56 -6.42 16.72
C SER A 107 -13.22 -7.76 17.08
N PHE A 108 -12.79 -8.35 18.20
CA PHE A 108 -13.37 -9.54 18.76
C PHE A 108 -13.34 -9.50 20.29
N THR A 109 -14.17 -10.29 20.93
CA THR A 109 -14.25 -10.38 22.39
C THR A 109 -13.67 -11.71 22.85
N SER A 110 -12.88 -11.65 23.92
CA SER A 110 -12.38 -12.80 24.66
C SER A 110 -13.02 -12.84 26.04
N GLU A 111 -13.51 -13.97 26.45
CA GLU A 111 -14.23 -14.18 27.72
C GLU A 111 -13.55 -15.26 28.55
N TYR A 112 -13.38 -15.03 29.86
CA TYR A 112 -12.94 -16.03 30.78
C TYR A 112 -14.06 -16.24 31.84
N PRO A 113 -14.49 -17.45 32.17
CA PRO A 113 -13.90 -18.75 31.81
C PRO A 113 -14.37 -19.32 30.45
N ARG A 114 -15.37 -18.74 29.79
CA ARG A 114 -16.03 -19.31 28.60
C ARG A 114 -15.05 -19.78 27.52
N ASP A 115 -14.11 -18.91 27.10
CA ASP A 115 -13.16 -19.23 26.02
C ASP A 115 -12.18 -20.36 26.43
N ARG A 116 -12.02 -20.63 27.70
CA ARG A 116 -11.10 -21.65 28.20
C ARG A 116 -11.79 -22.99 28.48
N PHE A 117 -13.08 -22.97 28.84
CA PHE A 117 -13.84 -24.13 29.27
C PHE A 117 -15.14 -24.27 28.46
N ALA A 118 -15.09 -24.00 27.15
CA ALA A 118 -16.27 -24.00 26.30
C ALA A 118 -17.10 -25.28 26.32
N GLU A 119 -16.48 -26.42 26.62
CA GLU A 119 -17.17 -27.72 26.69
C GLU A 119 -17.89 -27.96 28.03
N ASN A 120 -17.55 -27.21 29.09
CA ASN A 120 -18.07 -27.44 30.46
C ASN A 120 -18.45 -26.11 31.15
N THR A 121 -19.11 -25.20 30.44
CA THR A 121 -19.59 -23.95 31.05
C THR A 121 -20.64 -24.17 32.18
N SER A 122 -21.27 -25.32 32.24
CA SER A 122 -22.18 -25.73 33.32
C SER A 122 -21.48 -25.92 34.66
N ASP A 123 -20.18 -26.23 34.66
CA ASP A 123 -19.41 -26.47 35.88
C ASP A 123 -19.01 -25.19 36.61
N TYR A 124 -19.20 -24.02 35.96
CA TYR A 124 -18.87 -22.71 36.52
C TYR A 124 -20.05 -21.73 36.42
N PRO A 125 -21.26 -22.09 36.85
CA PRO A 125 -22.45 -21.23 36.67
C PRO A 125 -22.40 -19.91 37.43
N GLU A 126 -21.53 -19.81 38.46
CA GLU A 126 -21.36 -18.60 39.28
C GLU A 126 -20.19 -17.73 38.88
N ALA A 127 -19.41 -18.13 37.88
CA ALA A 127 -18.31 -17.31 37.42
C ALA A 127 -18.88 -16.12 36.64
N ASN A 128 -18.89 -14.95 37.27
CA ASN A 128 -19.13 -13.66 36.62
C ASN A 128 -17.94 -13.38 35.68
N GLY A 129 -17.94 -14.05 34.53
CA GLY A 129 -16.83 -14.02 33.62
C GLY A 129 -16.47 -12.58 33.16
N SER A 130 -15.21 -12.32 33.05
CA SER A 130 -14.72 -11.06 32.50
C SER A 130 -14.58 -11.12 31.00
N ARG A 131 -14.90 -10.01 30.35
CA ARG A 131 -14.81 -9.82 28.90
C ARG A 131 -13.75 -8.79 28.57
N VAL A 132 -12.96 -9.08 27.54
CA VAL A 132 -11.99 -8.14 26.98
C VAL A 132 -12.25 -8.03 25.49
N THR A 133 -12.60 -6.82 25.06
CA THR A 133 -12.72 -6.51 23.63
C THR A 133 -11.36 -6.11 23.09
N THR A 134 -10.91 -6.82 22.07
CA THR A 134 -9.66 -6.58 21.39
C THR A 134 -9.93 -5.90 20.07
N ARG A 135 -9.16 -4.84 19.74
CA ARG A 135 -9.13 -4.21 18.44
C ARG A 135 -7.75 -4.38 17.83
N MET A 136 -7.68 -4.98 16.64
CA MET A 136 -6.47 -5.13 15.85
C MET A 136 -6.54 -4.14 14.69
N VAL A 137 -5.53 -3.32 14.55
CA VAL A 137 -5.46 -2.25 13.55
C VAL A 137 -4.45 -2.64 12.49
N TYR A 138 -4.88 -2.59 11.24
CA TYR A 138 -4.06 -2.81 10.05
C TYR A 138 -4.07 -1.54 9.22
N LYS A 139 -2.89 -1.01 8.91
CA LYS A 139 -2.73 0.16 8.05
C LYS A 139 -2.27 -0.26 6.67
N ARG A 140 -2.74 0.45 5.65
CA ARG A 140 -2.20 0.30 4.31
C ARG A 140 -0.71 0.60 4.32
N LYS A 141 0.02 -0.24 3.64
CA LYS A 141 1.44 -0.01 3.41
C LYS A 141 1.59 1.09 2.38
N ASN A 142 2.30 2.15 2.73
CA ASN A 142 2.72 3.17 1.78
C ASN A 142 4.16 2.89 1.33
N PRO A 143 4.39 2.33 0.13
CA PRO A 143 5.73 2.06 -0.36
C PRO A 143 6.54 3.34 -0.61
N PHE A 144 5.86 4.49 -0.75
CA PHE A 144 6.46 5.79 -1.06
C PHE A 144 6.74 6.65 0.17
N GLU A 145 6.56 6.12 1.39
CA GLU A 145 6.92 6.83 2.63
C GLU A 145 8.40 7.24 2.63
N LYS A 146 9.26 6.37 2.08
CA LYS A 146 10.66 6.67 1.81
C LYS A 146 10.88 6.66 0.30
N ARG A 147 11.05 7.82 -0.29
CA ARG A 147 11.25 7.97 -1.74
C ARG A 147 12.62 7.49 -2.21
N ILE A 148 13.63 7.50 -1.31
CA ILE A 148 14.98 6.98 -1.58
C ILE A 148 15.10 5.64 -0.86
N ILE A 149 15.28 4.57 -1.62
CA ILE A 149 15.38 3.20 -1.10
C ILE A 149 16.39 2.40 -1.94
N SER A 150 16.88 1.27 -1.39
CA SER A 150 17.80 0.40 -2.14
C SER A 150 17.12 -0.24 -3.35
N GLU A 151 17.90 -0.59 -4.36
CA GLU A 151 17.42 -1.27 -5.56
C GLU A 151 16.70 -2.59 -5.22
N GLU A 152 17.27 -3.39 -4.33
CA GLU A 152 16.65 -4.63 -3.83
C GLU A 152 15.23 -4.37 -3.28
N LYS A 153 15.06 -3.25 -2.58
CA LYS A 153 13.76 -2.89 -2.01
C LYS A 153 12.77 -2.42 -3.08
N ILE A 154 13.24 -1.76 -4.12
CA ILE A 154 12.44 -1.43 -5.30
C ILE A 154 11.97 -2.72 -5.96
N ASP A 155 12.85 -3.69 -6.16
CA ASP A 155 12.51 -4.98 -6.78
C ASP A 155 11.50 -5.80 -5.98
N GLU A 156 11.58 -5.74 -4.65
CA GLU A 156 10.56 -6.34 -3.77
C GLU A 156 9.17 -5.69 -3.90
N LEU A 157 9.13 -4.37 -4.15
CA LEU A 157 7.88 -3.60 -4.26
C LEU A 157 7.30 -3.62 -5.67
N LEU A 158 8.14 -3.80 -6.68
CA LEU A 158 7.76 -3.70 -8.08
C LEU A 158 6.56 -4.58 -8.46
N PRO A 159 6.46 -5.87 -8.09
CA PRO A 159 5.30 -6.70 -8.39
C PRO A 159 3.99 -6.12 -7.86
N GLU A 160 4.04 -5.43 -6.70
CA GLU A 160 2.88 -4.79 -6.10
C GLU A 160 2.47 -3.51 -6.83
N ILE A 161 3.47 -2.74 -7.28
CA ILE A 161 3.28 -1.46 -7.97
C ILE A 161 2.67 -1.68 -9.37
N ILE A 162 3.08 -2.75 -10.07
CA ILE A 162 2.64 -3.06 -11.43
C ILE A 162 1.39 -3.94 -11.48
N GLU A 163 0.91 -4.45 -10.35
CA GLU A 163 -0.25 -5.35 -10.29
C GLU A 163 -1.47 -4.75 -10.98
N GLY A 164 -2.03 -5.49 -11.94
CA GLY A 164 -3.24 -5.10 -12.68
C GLY A 164 -3.04 -4.02 -13.73
N LYS A 165 -1.79 -3.67 -14.06
CA LYS A 165 -1.45 -2.76 -15.15
C LYS A 165 -0.96 -3.52 -16.38
N LYS A 166 -1.18 -2.96 -17.56
CA LYS A 166 -0.70 -3.55 -18.82
C LYS A 166 0.75 -3.14 -19.04
N SER A 167 1.63 -4.12 -19.17
CA SER A 167 3.03 -3.86 -19.50
C SER A 167 3.21 -3.69 -20.99
N ILE A 168 4.00 -2.68 -21.38
CA ILE A 168 4.54 -2.54 -22.73
C ILE A 168 5.86 -3.30 -22.76
N GLY A 169 5.84 -4.49 -23.33
CA GLY A 169 6.97 -5.41 -23.43
C GLY A 169 7.90 -5.07 -24.63
N ILE A 170 8.30 -3.83 -24.78
CA ILE A 170 9.21 -3.37 -25.86
C ILE A 170 10.61 -3.23 -25.24
N LYS A 171 11.59 -3.93 -25.82
CA LYS A 171 12.97 -3.90 -25.30
C LYS A 171 13.61 -2.54 -25.50
N ASP A 172 13.60 -2.06 -26.73
CA ASP A 172 14.14 -0.77 -27.14
C ASP A 172 12.95 0.11 -27.58
N CYS A 173 12.48 0.98 -26.69
CA CYS A 173 11.26 1.75 -26.86
C CYS A 173 11.56 3.14 -27.39
N LEU A 174 10.88 3.53 -28.47
CA LEU A 174 10.82 4.92 -28.92
C LEU A 174 9.48 5.50 -28.47
N ILE A 175 9.54 6.67 -27.83
CA ILE A 175 8.37 7.37 -27.29
C ILE A 175 8.29 8.76 -27.95
N PHE A 176 7.11 9.10 -28.42
CA PHE A 176 6.83 10.41 -29.00
C PHE A 176 5.41 10.86 -28.71
N SER A 177 5.20 12.16 -28.78
CA SER A 177 3.87 12.78 -28.66
C SER A 177 3.43 13.34 -30.00
N LEU A 178 2.15 13.14 -30.34
CA LEU A 178 1.51 13.75 -31.49
C LEU A 178 0.07 14.09 -31.10
N ASN A 179 -0.35 15.36 -31.34
CA ASN A 179 -1.69 15.86 -30.96
C ASN A 179 -2.06 15.62 -29.49
N ASP A 180 -1.14 15.92 -28.56
CA ASP A 180 -1.27 15.74 -27.11
C ASP A 180 -1.46 14.26 -26.66
N GLU A 181 -1.15 13.32 -27.52
CA GLU A 181 -1.21 11.90 -27.24
C GLU A 181 0.16 11.26 -27.32
N THR A 182 0.49 10.40 -26.36
CA THR A 182 1.78 9.71 -26.29
C THR A 182 1.69 8.33 -26.93
N TYR A 183 2.65 8.03 -27.79
CA TYR A 183 2.78 6.80 -28.54
C TYR A 183 4.07 6.07 -28.22
N PHE A 184 4.00 4.75 -28.27
CA PHE A 184 5.09 3.83 -27.96
C PHE A 184 5.30 2.88 -29.12
N VAL A 185 6.51 2.75 -29.61
CA VAL A 185 6.86 1.90 -30.73
C VAL A 185 8.21 1.24 -30.49
N ASP A 186 8.40 0.03 -31.05
CA ASP A 186 9.71 -0.62 -31.08
C ASP A 186 10.66 0.20 -31.96
N LYS A 187 11.84 0.54 -31.42
CA LYS A 187 12.81 1.40 -32.10
C LYS A 187 13.23 0.82 -33.44
N LYS A 188 13.38 -0.51 -33.57
CA LYS A 188 13.73 -1.14 -34.84
C LYS A 188 12.67 -0.91 -35.89
N VAL A 189 11.39 -1.00 -35.50
CA VAL A 189 10.26 -0.73 -36.41
C VAL A 189 10.28 0.75 -36.81
N ALA A 190 10.56 1.65 -35.88
CA ALA A 190 10.66 3.07 -36.17
C ALA A 190 11.82 3.37 -37.14
N ASP A 191 12.99 2.79 -36.92
CA ASP A 191 14.17 2.97 -37.78
C ASP A 191 13.95 2.41 -39.20
N GLU A 192 13.29 1.23 -39.31
CA GLU A 192 12.90 0.67 -40.62
C GLU A 192 11.94 1.60 -41.38
N LYS A 193 10.92 2.11 -40.71
CA LYS A 193 9.94 3.04 -41.29
C LYS A 193 10.52 4.40 -41.63
N TYR A 194 11.50 4.87 -40.86
CA TYR A 194 12.22 6.07 -41.17
C TYR A 194 13.02 5.92 -42.46
N ASN A 195 13.74 4.82 -42.65
CA ASN A 195 14.49 4.56 -43.88
C ASN A 195 13.58 4.43 -45.09
N GLU A 196 12.42 3.80 -44.99
CA GLU A 196 11.38 3.74 -46.03
C GLU A 196 10.90 5.16 -46.39
N PHE A 197 10.60 5.99 -45.40
CA PHE A 197 10.12 7.36 -45.57
C PHE A 197 11.14 8.27 -46.31
N VAL A 198 12.41 8.17 -45.90
CA VAL A 198 13.51 8.93 -46.56
C VAL A 198 13.66 8.47 -47.99
N ALA A 199 13.60 7.19 -48.29
CA ALA A 199 13.69 6.64 -49.65
C ALA A 199 12.52 7.14 -50.55
N GLU A 200 11.28 7.16 -50.01
CA GLU A 200 10.10 7.70 -50.71
C GLU A 200 10.28 9.19 -51.05
N LYS A 201 10.73 10.02 -50.10
CA LYS A 201 10.97 11.45 -50.33
C LYS A 201 12.08 11.70 -51.35
N THR A 202 13.13 10.89 -51.32
CA THR A 202 14.24 11.00 -52.29
C THR A 202 13.77 10.66 -53.73
N ASN A 203 12.94 9.65 -53.89
CA ASN A 203 12.39 9.28 -55.19
C ASN A 203 11.41 10.33 -55.73
N GLN A 204 10.55 10.92 -54.90
CA GLN A 204 9.64 11.99 -55.30
C GLN A 204 10.40 13.25 -55.78
N ASN A 205 11.47 13.66 -55.10
CA ASN A 205 12.31 14.78 -55.51
C ASN A 205 13.06 14.52 -56.84
N ASN A 206 13.35 13.25 -57.16
CA ASN A 206 14.00 12.90 -58.44
C ASN A 206 13.02 12.85 -59.60
N GLU A 207 11.71 12.68 -59.39
CA GLU A 207 10.71 12.73 -60.45
C GLU A 207 10.33 14.19 -60.83
N GLU A 208 10.42 15.15 -59.90
CA GLU A 208 10.12 16.55 -60.19
C GLU A 208 11.29 17.29 -60.90
N VAL A 209 12.52 16.75 -60.95
CA VAL A 209 13.70 17.38 -61.56
C VAL A 209 13.94 16.92 -63.00
N SER A 210 12.97 16.26 -63.67
CA SER A 210 13.13 15.74 -65.05
C SER A 210 12.63 16.62 -66.19
N GLU A 211 12.43 17.94 -66.01
CA GLU A 211 12.34 18.90 -67.13
C GLU A 211 12.97 20.25 -66.74
N ASP A 212 14.03 20.58 -67.51
CA ASP A 212 14.72 21.87 -67.54
C ASP A 212 15.72 22.20 -66.46
N GLU A 213 17.01 21.89 -66.71
CA GLU A 213 18.09 22.84 -66.83
C GLU A 213 19.46 22.13 -66.81
N LYS A 214 20.14 22.21 -67.96
CA LYS A 214 21.60 22.04 -68.08
C LYS A 214 22.25 23.27 -67.52
N GLY A 215 22.93 23.15 -66.40
CA GLY A 215 23.74 24.28 -65.87
C GLY A 215 24.63 23.86 -64.69
N ASN A 216 25.86 23.53 -65.09
CA ASN A 216 27.13 23.71 -64.33
C ASN A 216 27.17 23.52 -62.80
N GLY A 217 27.81 22.44 -62.43
CA GLY A 217 28.93 22.38 -61.44
C GLY A 217 28.78 23.12 -60.13
N SER A 218 28.70 22.37 -59.06
CA SER A 218 29.59 22.58 -57.88
C SER A 218 29.27 21.61 -56.76
N GLU A 219 30.33 20.93 -56.36
CA GLU A 219 30.64 20.51 -54.99
C GLU A 219 29.61 19.69 -54.22
N GLU A 220 29.96 18.43 -54.11
CA GLU A 220 29.57 17.52 -53.07
C GLU A 220 29.75 18.24 -51.70
N ASN A 221 28.66 18.67 -51.14
CA ASN A 221 28.54 18.90 -49.71
C ASN A 221 27.88 17.64 -49.14
N ASP A 222 28.74 16.71 -48.75
CA ASP A 222 28.39 15.61 -47.88
C ASP A 222 28.19 16.18 -46.46
N GLY A 223 27.24 17.09 -46.38
CA GLY A 223 26.77 17.65 -45.13
C GLY A 223 25.76 16.66 -44.53
N ASP A 224 26.10 16.13 -43.38
CA ASP A 224 25.19 15.42 -42.48
C ASP A 224 23.79 16.09 -42.57
N LYS A 225 22.87 15.45 -43.28
CA LYS A 225 21.44 15.85 -43.28
C LYS A 225 20.90 15.51 -41.92
N GLU A 226 21.08 16.50 -41.02
CA GLU A 226 20.40 16.47 -39.72
C GLU A 226 18.94 16.12 -39.88
N THR A 227 18.56 15.09 -39.19
CA THR A 227 17.25 14.45 -39.26
C THR A 227 16.21 15.33 -38.57
N GLU A 228 15.64 16.25 -39.33
CA GLU A 228 14.42 16.94 -38.90
C GLU A 228 13.31 15.87 -38.85
N ILE A 229 12.87 15.50 -37.63
CA ILE A 229 11.74 14.58 -37.47
C ILE A 229 10.49 15.35 -37.87
N ASP A 230 10.02 15.07 -39.04
CA ASP A 230 8.86 15.68 -39.67
C ASP A 230 7.57 15.14 -39.04
N ASP A 231 6.60 16.00 -38.74
CA ASP A 231 5.27 15.61 -38.26
C ASP A 231 4.59 14.63 -39.23
N GLU A 232 4.95 14.66 -40.52
CA GLU A 232 4.48 13.69 -41.51
C GLU A 232 4.99 12.28 -41.22
N PHE A 233 6.26 12.15 -40.81
CA PHE A 233 6.83 10.88 -40.39
C PHE A 233 6.16 10.36 -39.12
N LEU A 234 5.98 11.21 -38.11
CA LEU A 234 5.31 10.86 -36.88
C LEU A 234 3.87 10.37 -37.13
N THR A 235 3.16 11.02 -38.07
CA THR A 235 1.81 10.57 -38.47
C THR A 235 1.82 9.18 -39.10
N LYS A 236 2.80 8.85 -39.92
CA LYS A 236 2.97 7.50 -40.48
C LYS A 236 3.31 6.50 -39.40
N LEU A 237 4.16 6.89 -38.43
CA LEU A 237 4.63 6.03 -37.34
C LEU A 237 3.50 5.62 -36.36
N VAL A 238 2.46 6.46 -36.21
CA VAL A 238 1.26 6.16 -35.39
C VAL A 238 0.63 4.82 -35.74
N GLN A 239 0.62 4.43 -37.02
CA GLN A 239 0.03 3.16 -37.46
C GLN A 239 0.73 1.91 -36.91
N PHE A 240 2.00 2.04 -36.51
CA PHE A 240 2.84 0.96 -35.98
C PHE A 240 3.05 1.08 -34.47
N SER A 241 2.48 2.10 -33.85
CA SER A 241 2.65 2.42 -32.45
C SER A 241 1.47 1.96 -31.60
N THR A 242 1.72 1.82 -30.29
CA THR A 242 0.70 1.54 -29.29
C THR A 242 0.39 2.82 -28.53
N LYS A 243 -0.88 3.08 -28.32
CA LYS A 243 -1.40 4.16 -27.49
C LYS A 243 -2.24 3.55 -26.39
N GLU A 244 -1.82 3.66 -25.15
CA GLU A 244 -2.56 3.14 -24.00
C GLU A 244 -2.34 4.01 -22.76
N LYS A 245 -3.35 4.03 -21.90
CA LYS A 245 -3.28 4.68 -20.58
C LYS A 245 -3.12 3.64 -19.46
N ASN A 246 -2.60 4.06 -18.33
CA ASN A 246 -2.36 3.22 -17.15
C ASN A 246 -1.46 2.01 -17.44
N ILE A 247 -0.37 2.27 -18.12
CA ILE A 247 0.60 1.28 -18.58
C ILE A 247 1.80 1.18 -17.63
N VAL A 248 2.54 0.09 -17.79
CA VAL A 248 3.89 -0.07 -17.22
C VAL A 248 4.90 -0.05 -18.36
N ILE A 249 5.80 0.93 -18.35
CA ILE A 249 6.93 1.00 -19.27
C ILE A 249 8.13 0.46 -18.52
N ASP A 250 8.63 -0.68 -18.98
CA ASP A 250 9.76 -1.41 -18.41
C ASP A 250 10.72 -1.83 -19.53
N SER A 251 11.29 -0.83 -20.22
CA SER A 251 12.18 -1.02 -21.36
C SER A 251 13.65 -0.96 -20.94
N GLU A 252 14.54 -1.59 -21.70
CA GLU A 252 15.99 -1.53 -21.44
C GLU A 252 16.59 -0.22 -21.95
N ASP A 253 16.22 0.19 -23.17
CA ASP A 253 16.61 1.45 -23.77
C ASP A 253 15.37 2.24 -24.19
N ILE A 254 15.37 3.54 -23.95
CA ILE A 254 14.25 4.44 -24.24
C ILE A 254 14.76 5.64 -25.01
N THR A 255 14.18 5.91 -26.17
CA THR A 255 14.45 7.09 -26.97
C THR A 255 13.25 8.03 -26.95
N ILE A 256 13.45 9.28 -26.60
CA ILE A 256 12.41 10.31 -26.54
C ILE A 256 12.63 11.31 -27.66
N LEU A 257 11.61 11.53 -28.50
CA LEU A 257 11.70 12.41 -29.64
C LEU A 257 11.28 13.85 -29.32
N ASN A 258 10.25 14.01 -28.50
CA ASN A 258 9.69 15.31 -28.12
C ASN A 258 9.10 15.27 -26.72
N ASP A 259 8.56 16.37 -26.20
CA ASP A 259 7.93 16.41 -24.89
C ASP A 259 6.79 15.37 -24.82
N VAL A 260 6.81 14.47 -23.82
CA VAL A 260 5.86 13.36 -23.68
C VAL A 260 5.20 13.32 -22.32
N THR A 261 3.96 12.82 -22.28
CA THR A 261 3.23 12.58 -21.04
C THR A 261 2.87 11.10 -20.91
N ILE A 262 3.32 10.46 -19.83
CA ILE A 262 3.13 9.04 -19.56
C ILE A 262 2.11 8.87 -18.45
N ASP A 263 0.98 8.26 -18.75
CA ASP A 263 -0.06 7.90 -17.77
C ASP A 263 0.17 6.47 -17.28
N GLY A 264 0.73 6.30 -16.05
CA GLY A 264 0.97 4.96 -15.51
C GLY A 264 2.24 4.83 -14.68
N VAL A 265 2.98 3.76 -14.90
CA VAL A 265 4.26 3.45 -14.24
C VAL A 265 5.39 3.51 -15.26
N PHE A 266 6.33 4.39 -15.02
CA PHE A 266 7.55 4.50 -15.81
C PHE A 266 8.73 3.97 -14.98
N ILE A 267 9.41 2.94 -15.48
CA ILE A 267 10.56 2.33 -14.83
C ILE A 267 11.80 2.65 -15.64
N ASP A 268 12.60 3.58 -15.13
CA ASP A 268 13.89 3.92 -15.71
C ASP A 268 14.97 2.95 -15.20
N LYS A 269 15.23 1.90 -15.96
CA LYS A 269 16.32 0.92 -15.73
C LYS A 269 17.56 1.27 -16.50
N ALA A 270 17.41 2.06 -17.57
CA ALA A 270 18.33 2.12 -18.68
C ALA A 270 18.76 3.55 -19.00
N ASN A 271 19.48 3.64 -20.09
CA ASN A 271 19.82 4.92 -20.68
C ASN A 271 18.58 5.48 -21.38
N VAL A 272 18.17 6.66 -20.95
CA VAL A 272 17.16 7.44 -21.67
C VAL A 272 17.91 8.35 -22.64
N TYR A 273 17.67 8.16 -23.93
CA TYR A 273 18.27 8.93 -24.99
C TYR A 273 17.27 9.99 -25.43
N TYR A 274 17.74 11.23 -25.54
CA TYR A 274 16.97 12.33 -26.07
C TYR A 274 17.47 12.65 -27.47
N VAL A 275 16.56 12.79 -28.43
CA VAL A 275 16.90 13.32 -29.72
C VAL A 275 16.94 14.85 -29.60
N GLU A 276 18.12 15.42 -29.62
CA GLU A 276 18.32 16.87 -29.61
C GLU A 276 17.82 17.44 -30.94
N ASN A 277 16.83 18.31 -30.86
CA ASN A 277 16.43 19.10 -32.01
C ASN A 277 17.27 20.39 -31.99
N GLU A 278 18.23 20.53 -32.89
CA GLU A 278 19.15 21.67 -32.95
C GLU A 278 18.46 23.03 -33.08
N LYS A 279 17.26 23.06 -33.67
CA LYS A 279 16.49 24.30 -33.78
C LYS A 279 15.88 24.73 -32.44
N VAL A 280 15.57 23.81 -31.56
CA VAL A 280 14.88 24.11 -30.30
C VAL A 280 15.85 24.23 -29.12
N GLN A 281 17.05 23.66 -29.21
CA GLN A 281 18.09 23.65 -28.15
C GLN A 281 17.54 23.28 -26.76
N LYS A 282 16.52 22.41 -26.71
CA LYS A 282 15.84 22.02 -25.47
C LYS A 282 15.74 20.51 -25.41
N THR A 283 16.24 19.93 -24.34
CA THR A 283 16.01 18.52 -24.03
C THR A 283 14.51 18.27 -23.81
N PRO A 284 13.92 17.26 -24.48
CA PRO A 284 12.53 16.88 -24.25
C PRO A 284 12.20 16.64 -22.77
N GLU A 285 11.04 17.10 -22.33
CA GLU A 285 10.55 16.89 -20.96
C GLU A 285 9.65 15.65 -20.90
N ILE A 286 9.91 14.76 -19.94
CA ILE A 286 9.04 13.60 -19.66
C ILE A 286 8.16 13.93 -18.45
N THR A 287 6.85 14.04 -18.67
CA THR A 287 5.87 14.17 -17.60
C THR A 287 5.30 12.81 -17.26
N VAL A 288 5.47 12.34 -16.03
CA VAL A 288 4.89 11.08 -15.55
C VAL A 288 3.68 11.38 -14.67
N ASN A 289 2.49 11.06 -15.17
CA ASN A 289 1.25 11.10 -14.41
C ASN A 289 1.02 9.74 -13.76
N GLY A 290 1.58 9.52 -12.56
CA GLY A 290 1.48 8.25 -11.87
C GLY A 290 2.71 7.92 -11.04
N ILE A 291 3.45 6.88 -11.41
CA ILE A 291 4.58 6.39 -10.63
C ILE A 291 5.85 6.36 -11.47
N LEU A 292 6.86 7.07 -11.00
CA LEU A 292 8.20 7.01 -11.56
C LEU A 292 9.09 6.14 -10.67
N ILE A 293 9.78 5.18 -11.26
CA ILE A 293 10.76 4.34 -10.58
C ILE A 293 12.11 4.51 -11.26
N LEU A 294 13.06 5.09 -10.52
CA LEU A 294 14.38 5.40 -11.02
C LEU A 294 15.40 4.44 -10.45
N LYS A 295 15.95 3.59 -11.29
CA LYS A 295 17.11 2.73 -11.03
C LYS A 295 18.39 3.33 -11.58
N ASN A 296 18.30 4.22 -12.56
CA ASN A 296 19.41 4.97 -13.13
C ASN A 296 19.31 6.44 -12.72
N SER A 297 20.42 7.07 -12.36
CA SER A 297 20.44 8.41 -11.76
C SER A 297 20.60 9.57 -12.75
N ASN A 298 20.55 9.35 -14.06
CA ASN A 298 20.83 10.36 -15.07
C ASN A 298 19.59 11.13 -15.58
N ALA A 299 18.58 11.31 -14.73
CA ALA A 299 17.29 11.79 -15.17
C ALA A 299 17.03 13.26 -14.77
N ASP A 300 17.66 14.20 -15.45
CA ASP A 300 17.48 15.64 -15.22
C ASP A 300 16.18 16.21 -15.80
N SER A 301 15.41 15.40 -16.55
CA SER A 301 14.29 15.88 -17.38
C SER A 301 12.91 15.39 -16.98
N TYR A 302 12.78 14.74 -15.81
CA TYR A 302 11.48 14.26 -15.38
C TYR A 302 10.67 15.31 -14.64
N LYS A 303 9.37 15.33 -14.94
CA LYS A 303 8.33 15.97 -14.15
C LYS A 303 7.37 14.91 -13.65
N VAL A 304 7.13 14.84 -12.33
CA VAL A 304 6.28 13.82 -11.75
C VAL A 304 5.03 14.43 -11.15
N ASN A 305 3.88 14.03 -11.70
CA ASN A 305 2.57 14.30 -11.16
C ASN A 305 2.07 13.01 -10.46
N GLY A 306 2.58 12.72 -9.25
CA GLY A 306 2.28 11.49 -8.56
C GLY A 306 3.37 11.07 -7.56
N GLU A 307 3.77 9.80 -7.59
CA GLU A 307 4.75 9.25 -6.65
C GLU A 307 6.03 8.83 -7.36
N TYR A 308 7.16 8.81 -6.64
CA TYR A 308 8.40 8.27 -7.17
C TYR A 308 9.18 7.46 -6.14
N LEU A 309 9.95 6.49 -6.66
CA LEU A 309 10.98 5.77 -5.93
C LEU A 309 12.32 5.91 -6.67
N SER A 310 13.39 6.11 -5.92
CA SER A 310 14.72 6.26 -6.49
C SER A 310 15.76 5.55 -5.64
N THR A 311 16.83 5.06 -6.27
CA THR A 311 18.01 4.51 -5.58
C THR A 311 18.95 5.59 -5.06
N LYS A 312 18.83 6.81 -5.59
CA LYS A 312 19.66 7.97 -5.22
C LYS A 312 18.81 9.21 -5.06
N GLU A 313 19.33 10.18 -4.33
CA GLU A 313 18.76 11.52 -4.28
C GLU A 313 18.89 12.20 -5.65
N ILE A 314 17.77 12.60 -6.20
CA ILE A 314 17.67 13.28 -7.51
C ILE A 314 16.77 14.49 -7.37
N ASP A 315 17.11 15.53 -8.11
CA ASP A 315 16.27 16.72 -8.23
C ASP A 315 15.24 16.49 -9.34
N ILE A 316 14.02 16.17 -8.93
CA ILE A 316 12.89 15.97 -9.83
C ILE A 316 11.94 17.15 -9.70
N LYS A 317 11.43 17.67 -10.82
CA LYS A 317 10.32 18.62 -10.82
C LYS A 317 9.05 17.89 -10.36
N PHE A 318 8.81 17.94 -9.05
CA PHE A 318 7.65 17.31 -8.43
C PHE A 318 6.49 18.28 -8.32
N THR A 319 5.34 17.88 -8.80
CA THR A 319 4.07 18.58 -8.59
C THR A 319 3.24 17.74 -7.66
N GLU A 320 2.84 18.27 -6.50
CA GLU A 320 1.90 17.61 -5.62
C GLU A 320 0.58 17.39 -6.35
N ASP A 321 0.42 16.27 -7.03
CA ASP A 321 -0.85 15.89 -7.56
C ASP A 321 -1.46 14.71 -6.77
N LYS A 322 -2.77 14.65 -6.85
CA LYS A 322 -3.71 13.93 -6.02
C LYS A 322 -3.80 12.43 -6.29
N THR A 323 -2.95 11.86 -7.12
CA THR A 323 -2.91 10.42 -7.38
C THR A 323 -2.23 9.71 -6.21
N LYS A 324 -2.99 9.47 -5.15
CA LYS A 324 -2.50 8.61 -4.07
C LYS A 324 -2.38 7.19 -4.59
N TYR A 325 -1.15 6.67 -4.61
CA TYR A 325 -0.92 5.24 -4.74
C TYR A 325 -1.62 4.54 -3.58
N THR A 326 -2.51 3.62 -3.91
CA THR A 326 -3.22 2.83 -2.92
C THR A 326 -2.69 1.39 -3.00
N SER A 327 -1.69 1.07 -2.17
CA SER A 327 -1.31 -0.33 -1.96
C SER A 327 -2.51 -1.11 -1.44
N LYS A 328 -2.73 -2.32 -1.97
CA LYS A 328 -3.74 -3.24 -1.43
C LYS A 328 -3.24 -4.01 -0.21
N LYS A 329 -1.96 -3.91 0.11
CA LYS A 329 -1.36 -4.60 1.25
C LYS A 329 -1.53 -3.80 2.53
N TYR A 330 -1.96 -4.50 3.57
CA TYR A 330 -2.09 -3.97 4.92
C TYR A 330 -1.04 -4.61 5.83
N GLU A 331 -0.48 -3.80 6.72
CA GLU A 331 0.44 -4.26 7.77
C GLU A 331 -0.21 -4.09 9.14
N PHE A 332 0.07 -5.04 10.03
CA PHE A 332 -0.40 -4.96 11.41
C PHE A 332 0.26 -3.77 12.13
N ALA A 333 -0.54 -2.79 12.51
CA ALA A 333 -0.07 -1.57 13.17
C ALA A 333 -0.11 -1.67 14.70
N GLY A 334 -0.98 -2.52 15.25
CA GLY A 334 -1.09 -2.70 16.68
C GLY A 334 -2.40 -3.33 17.15
N SER A 335 -2.49 -3.57 18.45
CA SER A 335 -3.72 -4.04 19.10
C SER A 335 -4.00 -3.27 20.39
N TYR A 336 -5.29 -3.06 20.66
CA TYR A 336 -5.81 -2.39 21.85
C TYR A 336 -6.78 -3.31 22.57
N TYR A 337 -6.76 -3.29 23.91
CA TYR A 337 -7.59 -4.13 24.78
C TYR A 337 -8.45 -3.23 25.66
N LYS A 338 -9.78 -3.43 25.61
CA LYS A 338 -10.77 -2.77 26.46
C LYS A 338 -11.54 -3.79 27.28
#